data_0ee11fdf7743f719c15bbc967d5ca97b
#
_entry.id   0ee11fdf7743f719c15bbc967d5ca97b
#
_cell.length_a   1.000
_cell.length_b   1.000
_cell.length_c   1.000
_cell.angle_alpha   90.00
_cell.angle_beta   90.00
_cell.angle_gamma   90.00
#
_symmetry.space_group_name_H-M   'P 1'
#
loop_
_entity.id
_entity.type
_entity.pdbx_description
1 polymer ?
#
loop_
_entity_poly.entity_id
_entity_poly.type
_entity_poly.pdbx_seq_one_letter_code
_entity_poly.pdbx_strand_id
1 'polypeptide(L)'
;MYDITLFTPQDMAKCSLVLRHLGRNTASMEASSQKIVNYIYQHFWDSQTGENSCALVRLFKTHPYGELEDSLQQSARCLMNGNSPPAEMKCWTLLAAAGTEPQWNSRHTAAKNTAIPLVSTQLVAQMPAISEIIRQFGLDIPTFLGLEPERFLQLEPALLNIFYVPDAKGSPFIPEQDSLIIPYQIKSVLGFGGLLPSGSLFAVVMYLKVKIPQSTAEMFKNLALSVKNSLSAYDEKSVFEPTETAKNIVINNNVSENQLLEFQVGNLIQLLEFSEQEMLRQAARFQRTIDKLQREIADRKNKEEALKASQEPFTGIVNIPQDNIYPLDKNQGSQRFNQGEEQI
;
A
#
# COMPACT_ATOMS: atom_id res chain seq x y z
N MET A 1 16.16 -8.56 -2.40
CA MET A 1 15.74 -7.37 -3.15
C MET A 1 14.41 -7.63 -3.80
N TYR A 2 13.52 -6.63 -3.86
CA TYR A 2 12.16 -6.72 -4.37
C TYR A 2 11.97 -5.70 -5.48
N ASP A 3 11.48 -6.14 -6.64
CA ASP A 3 11.02 -5.21 -7.67
C ASP A 3 9.64 -4.69 -7.28
N ILE A 4 9.53 -3.41 -6.95
CA ILE A 4 8.27 -2.83 -6.48
C ILE A 4 7.20 -2.76 -7.58
N THR A 5 7.62 -2.71 -8.85
CA THR A 5 6.70 -2.66 -10.00
C THR A 5 6.10 -4.03 -10.32
N LEU A 6 6.81 -5.10 -9.93
CA LEU A 6 6.44 -6.50 -10.10
C LEU A 6 6.27 -7.23 -8.76
N PHE A 7 6.00 -6.50 -7.68
CA PHE A 7 5.90 -7.03 -6.32
C PHE A 7 4.81 -8.10 -6.21
N THR A 8 5.21 -9.29 -5.79
CA THR A 8 4.35 -10.46 -5.73
C THR A 8 3.88 -10.75 -4.29
N PRO A 9 2.80 -11.56 -4.08
CA PRO A 9 2.43 -12.05 -2.76
C PRO A 9 3.54 -12.83 -2.05
N GLN A 10 4.42 -13.51 -2.80
CA GLN A 10 5.57 -14.21 -2.23
C GLN A 10 6.62 -13.22 -1.70
N ASP A 11 6.88 -12.13 -2.43
CA ASP A 11 7.79 -11.07 -1.98
C ASP A 11 7.23 -10.36 -0.76
N MET A 12 5.92 -10.08 -0.75
CA MET A 12 5.22 -9.54 0.40
C MET A 12 5.40 -10.42 1.65
N ALA A 13 5.21 -11.74 1.52
CA ALA A 13 5.38 -12.67 2.64
C ALA A 13 6.82 -12.69 3.17
N LYS A 14 7.82 -12.70 2.28
CA LYS A 14 9.24 -12.63 2.64
C LYS A 14 9.59 -11.31 3.34
N CYS A 15 9.13 -10.20 2.78
CA CYS A 15 9.33 -8.86 3.35
C CYS A 15 8.68 -8.76 4.73
N SER A 16 7.44 -9.22 4.89
CA SER A 16 6.71 -9.27 6.15
C SER A 16 7.46 -10.02 7.24
N LEU A 17 8.03 -11.18 6.89
CA LEU A 17 8.80 -11.99 7.84
C LEU A 17 10.03 -11.21 8.34
N VAL A 18 10.78 -10.57 7.45
CA VAL A 18 11.97 -9.80 7.83
C VAL A 18 11.56 -8.60 8.69
N LEU A 19 10.55 -7.82 8.28
CA LEU A 19 10.09 -6.65 9.03
C LEU A 19 9.67 -7.00 10.45
N ARG A 20 9.02 -8.14 10.69
CA ARG A 20 8.65 -8.62 12.04
C ARG A 20 9.86 -8.89 12.93
N HIS A 21 10.98 -9.29 12.34
CA HIS A 21 12.20 -9.64 13.11
C HIS A 21 13.12 -8.44 13.34
N LEU A 22 13.05 -7.39 12.50
CA LEU A 22 13.92 -6.21 12.63
C LEU A 22 13.74 -5.46 13.94
N GLY A 23 12.53 -5.44 14.50
CA GLY A 23 12.25 -4.82 15.81
C GLY A 23 12.76 -5.60 17.01
N ARG A 24 13.14 -6.87 16.85
CA ARG A 24 13.63 -7.66 17.96
C ARG A 24 15.05 -7.22 18.34
N ASN A 25 15.31 -7.16 19.66
CA ASN A 25 16.64 -6.81 20.19
C ASN A 25 17.14 -5.42 19.79
N THR A 26 16.24 -4.41 19.78
CA THR A 26 16.61 -3.00 19.72
C THR A 26 16.36 -2.33 21.06
N ALA A 27 17.09 -1.24 21.33
CA ALA A 27 16.99 -0.52 22.60
C ALA A 27 15.71 0.35 22.70
N SER A 28 15.16 0.75 21.54
CA SER A 28 14.04 1.69 21.46
C SER A 28 13.19 1.46 20.21
N MET A 29 12.00 2.07 20.19
CA MET A 29 11.15 2.15 18.99
C MET A 29 11.87 2.91 17.88
N GLU A 30 12.59 3.97 18.20
CA GLU A 30 13.39 4.73 17.25
C GLU A 30 14.43 3.86 16.55
N ALA A 31 15.22 3.08 17.31
CA ALA A 31 16.21 2.16 16.75
C ALA A 31 15.56 1.08 15.86
N SER A 32 14.40 0.55 16.30
CA SER A 32 13.60 -0.39 15.50
C SER A 32 13.13 0.26 14.21
N SER A 33 12.58 1.49 14.30
CA SER A 33 12.10 2.27 13.17
C SER A 33 13.20 2.56 12.16
N GLN A 34 14.42 2.89 12.65
CA GLN A 34 15.56 3.14 11.77
C GLN A 34 15.98 1.89 10.99
N LYS A 35 15.97 0.70 11.63
CA LYS A 35 16.22 -0.56 10.92
C LYS A 35 15.14 -0.84 9.85
N ILE A 36 13.88 -0.58 10.17
CA ILE A 36 12.74 -0.77 9.25
C ILE A 36 12.89 0.12 8.02
N VAL A 37 13.09 1.44 8.20
CA VAL A 37 13.20 2.37 7.05
C VAL A 37 14.44 2.09 6.22
N ASN A 38 15.57 1.74 6.84
CA ASN A 38 16.77 1.35 6.15
C ASN A 38 16.55 0.09 5.29
N TYR A 39 15.89 -0.93 5.86
CA TYR A 39 15.57 -2.14 5.12
C TYR A 39 14.68 -1.85 3.92
N ILE A 40 13.60 -1.09 4.09
CA ILE A 40 12.70 -0.72 3.00
C ILE A 40 13.48 0.07 1.95
N TYR A 41 14.23 1.09 2.34
CA TYR A 41 15.01 1.89 1.41
C TYR A 41 16.00 1.06 0.59
N GLN A 42 16.70 0.10 1.22
CA GLN A 42 17.75 -0.68 0.57
C GLN A 42 17.25 -1.85 -0.29
N HIS A 43 16.03 -2.36 -0.06
CA HIS A 43 15.57 -3.61 -0.66
C HIS A 43 14.52 -3.45 -1.76
N PHE A 44 13.96 -2.25 -1.94
CA PHE A 44 13.02 -1.98 -3.03
C PHE A 44 13.72 -1.28 -4.19
N TRP A 45 13.70 -1.91 -5.34
CA TRP A 45 14.38 -1.44 -6.54
C TRP A 45 13.48 -1.51 -7.77
N ASP A 46 13.94 -0.93 -8.86
CA ASP A 46 13.29 -0.99 -10.17
C ASP A 46 14.14 -1.85 -11.11
N SER A 47 13.62 -2.99 -11.55
CA SER A 47 14.34 -3.89 -12.44
C SER A 47 14.60 -3.32 -13.82
N GLN A 48 13.84 -2.31 -14.25
CA GLN A 48 14.01 -1.67 -15.55
C GLN A 48 15.21 -0.72 -15.57
N THR A 49 15.43 0.02 -14.49
CA THR A 49 16.53 0.99 -14.37
C THR A 49 17.73 0.41 -13.62
N GLY A 50 17.56 -0.63 -12.83
CA GLY A 50 18.57 -1.16 -11.94
C GLY A 50 18.86 -0.27 -10.73
N GLU A 51 18.03 0.76 -10.50
CA GLU A 51 18.19 1.73 -9.42
C GLU A 51 17.24 1.46 -8.26
N ASN A 52 17.52 2.09 -7.12
CA ASN A 52 16.62 2.11 -5.97
C ASN A 52 15.31 2.82 -6.33
N SER A 53 14.18 2.15 -6.10
CA SER A 53 12.86 2.71 -6.39
C SER A 53 12.45 3.81 -5.43
N CYS A 54 13.05 3.87 -4.24
CA CYS A 54 12.74 4.88 -3.23
C CYS A 54 13.77 6.01 -3.28
N ALA A 55 13.32 7.26 -3.30
CA ALA A 55 14.17 8.39 -3.01
C ALA A 55 14.28 8.63 -1.50
N LEU A 56 13.19 8.38 -0.78
CA LEU A 56 13.08 8.65 0.65
C LEU A 56 12.03 7.72 1.28
N VAL A 57 12.33 7.21 2.46
CA VAL A 57 11.39 6.48 3.34
C VAL A 57 11.40 7.14 4.70
N ARG A 58 10.22 7.46 5.23
CA ARG A 58 10.05 8.07 6.56
C ARG A 58 9.10 7.24 7.39
N LEU A 59 9.36 7.13 8.69
CA LEU A 59 8.44 6.53 9.65
C LEU A 59 8.05 7.58 10.69
N PHE A 60 6.75 7.77 10.82
CA PHE A 60 6.14 8.71 11.76
C PHE A 60 5.30 7.98 12.81
N LYS A 61 5.17 8.59 13.97
CA LYS A 61 4.23 8.18 15.01
C LYS A 61 3.65 9.40 15.72
N THR A 62 2.40 9.32 16.16
CA THR A 62 1.86 10.35 17.06
C THR A 62 2.31 10.14 18.48
N HIS A 63 2.68 11.25 19.13
CA HIS A 63 3.07 11.27 20.53
C HIS A 63 2.42 12.45 21.26
N PRO A 64 2.09 12.32 22.56
CA PRO A 64 1.82 13.46 23.41
C PRO A 64 3.05 14.38 23.47
N TYR A 65 2.83 15.69 23.41
CA TYR A 65 3.93 16.66 23.46
C TYR A 65 4.81 16.52 24.71
N GLY A 66 4.20 16.24 25.86
CA GLY A 66 4.92 16.08 27.12
C GLY A 66 5.87 14.88 27.19
N GLU A 67 5.68 13.89 26.31
CA GLU A 67 6.51 12.68 26.22
C GLU A 67 7.64 12.80 25.19
N LEU A 68 7.68 13.92 24.44
CA LEU A 68 8.73 14.17 23.46
C LEU A 68 10.04 14.57 24.13
N GLU A 69 11.15 14.16 23.58
CA GLU A 69 12.46 14.68 23.99
C GLU A 69 12.63 16.17 23.64
N ASP A 70 13.57 16.85 24.32
CA ASP A 70 13.76 18.31 24.24
C ASP A 70 13.89 18.83 22.81
N SER A 71 14.62 18.13 21.93
CA SER A 71 14.83 18.51 20.54
C SER A 71 13.52 18.53 19.73
N LEU A 72 12.65 17.53 19.96
CA LEU A 72 11.35 17.42 19.33
C LEU A 72 10.35 18.42 19.91
N GLN A 73 10.38 18.64 21.23
CA GLN A 73 9.59 19.70 21.87
C GLN A 73 9.97 21.07 21.31
N GLN A 74 11.26 21.32 21.11
CA GLN A 74 11.73 22.57 20.49
C GLN A 74 11.21 22.72 19.06
N SER A 75 11.24 21.65 18.26
CA SER A 75 10.67 21.65 16.92
C SER A 75 9.18 22.00 16.93
N ALA A 76 8.40 21.40 17.85
CA ALA A 76 6.99 21.69 18.01
C ALA A 76 6.72 23.14 18.45
N ARG A 77 7.49 23.66 19.42
CA ARG A 77 7.39 25.07 19.87
C ARG A 77 7.69 26.07 18.75
N CYS A 78 8.66 25.78 17.89
CA CYS A 78 8.97 26.65 16.76
C CYS A 78 7.75 26.81 15.83
N LEU A 79 6.99 25.74 15.61
CA LEU A 79 5.78 25.78 14.79
C LEU A 79 4.60 26.49 15.47
N MET A 80 4.67 26.67 16.78
CA MET A 80 3.68 27.40 17.58
C MET A 80 4.14 28.82 18.00
N ASN A 81 5.02 29.42 17.21
CA ASN A 81 5.54 30.75 17.46
C ASN A 81 6.19 30.92 18.87
N GLY A 82 6.83 29.86 19.36
CA GLY A 82 7.49 29.83 20.66
C GLY A 82 6.60 29.44 21.85
N ASN A 83 5.29 29.27 21.63
CA ASN A 83 4.38 28.79 22.68
C ASN A 83 4.55 27.28 22.89
N SER A 84 4.49 26.84 24.13
CA SER A 84 4.50 25.41 24.47
C SER A 84 3.11 24.82 24.28
N PRO A 85 2.96 23.72 23.51
CA PRO A 85 1.72 22.96 23.45
C PRO A 85 1.35 22.40 24.82
N PRO A 86 0.07 22.12 25.11
CA PRO A 86 -0.36 21.28 26.24
C PRO A 86 0.34 19.92 26.20
N ALA A 87 0.64 19.35 27.39
CA ALA A 87 1.40 18.10 27.49
C ALA A 87 0.74 16.91 26.74
N GLU A 88 -0.58 16.84 26.77
CA GLU A 88 -1.41 15.82 26.15
C GLU A 88 -1.62 16.03 24.63
N MET A 89 -1.24 17.20 24.11
CA MET A 89 -1.42 17.49 22.67
C MET A 89 -0.63 16.52 21.82
N LYS A 90 -1.31 15.88 20.89
CA LYS A 90 -0.66 14.97 19.94
C LYS A 90 0.23 15.73 18.97
N CYS A 91 1.43 15.20 18.75
CA CYS A 91 2.37 15.67 17.74
C CYS A 91 2.61 14.55 16.72
N TRP A 92 2.59 14.89 15.44
CA TRP A 92 3.03 14.01 14.37
C TRP A 92 4.55 14.05 14.30
N THR A 93 5.19 12.96 14.74
CA THR A 93 6.62 12.94 15.07
C THR A 93 7.38 12.01 14.12
N LEU A 94 8.45 12.49 13.51
CA LEU A 94 9.38 11.69 12.74
C LEU A 94 10.23 10.83 13.68
N LEU A 95 10.13 9.50 13.58
CA LEU A 95 10.96 8.57 14.33
C LEU A 95 12.21 8.15 13.58
N ALA A 96 12.10 7.94 12.26
CA ALA A 96 13.21 7.46 11.45
C ALA A 96 13.05 7.89 10.00
N ALA A 97 14.18 7.99 9.30
CA ALA A 97 14.23 8.28 7.89
C ALA A 97 15.42 7.58 7.22
N ALA A 98 15.27 7.23 5.93
CA ALA A 98 16.33 6.72 5.07
C ALA A 98 16.10 7.22 3.64
N GLY A 99 17.13 7.72 2.98
CA GLY A 99 16.97 8.28 1.66
C GLY A 99 18.29 8.53 0.94
N THR A 100 18.18 9.09 -0.27
CA THR A 100 19.30 9.36 -1.17
C THR A 100 20.29 10.37 -0.58
N GLU A 101 19.77 11.37 0.13
CA GLU A 101 20.61 12.41 0.73
C GLU A 101 21.11 11.97 2.11
N PRO A 102 22.40 12.21 2.45
CA PRO A 102 22.95 11.84 3.76
C PRO A 102 22.15 12.41 4.94
N GLN A 103 21.62 13.63 4.80
CA GLN A 103 20.80 14.30 5.80
C GLN A 103 19.42 13.63 6.03
N TRP A 104 19.01 12.72 5.15
CA TRP A 104 17.75 11.99 5.29
C TRP A 104 17.91 10.64 6.01
N ASN A 105 19.11 10.28 6.42
CA ASN A 105 19.40 8.96 6.98
C ASN A 105 19.26 8.88 8.50
N SER A 106 18.76 9.93 9.12
CA SER A 106 18.41 9.96 10.54
C SER A 106 17.42 11.10 10.81
N ARG A 107 16.54 10.95 11.82
CA ARG A 107 15.67 12.04 12.26
C ARG A 107 16.48 13.22 12.85
N HIS A 108 17.67 12.97 13.42
CA HIS A 108 18.53 14.01 14.02
C HIS A 108 19.20 14.88 12.96
N THR A 109 19.40 14.36 11.77
CA THR A 109 19.96 15.12 10.64
C THR A 109 18.87 15.63 9.69
N ALA A 110 17.63 15.16 9.85
CA ALA A 110 16.50 15.60 9.04
C ALA A 110 16.24 17.10 9.28
N ALA A 111 16.11 17.84 8.19
CA ALA A 111 15.77 19.25 8.25
C ALA A 111 14.34 19.41 8.77
N LYS A 112 14.12 20.49 9.51
CA LYS A 112 12.86 21.14 9.97
C LYS A 112 11.60 20.27 10.06
N ASN A 113 10.78 20.49 11.09
CA ASN A 113 9.45 19.91 11.30
C ASN A 113 9.49 18.41 11.68
N THR A 114 10.39 18.02 12.55
CA THR A 114 10.46 16.63 13.05
C THR A 114 9.35 16.28 14.05
N ALA A 115 8.67 17.27 14.62
CA ALA A 115 7.46 17.11 15.42
C ALA A 115 6.46 18.22 15.09
N ILE A 116 5.30 17.86 14.54
CA ILE A 116 4.26 18.79 14.11
C ILE A 116 3.09 18.72 15.10
N PRO A 117 2.78 19.80 15.85
CA PRO A 117 1.64 19.81 16.77
C PRO A 117 0.31 19.72 16.02
N LEU A 118 -0.56 18.83 16.46
CA LEU A 118 -1.91 18.63 15.92
C LEU A 118 -2.93 19.42 16.77
N VAL A 119 -2.90 20.74 16.61
CA VAL A 119 -3.52 21.71 17.52
C VAL A 119 -5.06 21.65 17.55
N SER A 120 -5.68 21.50 16.39
CA SER A 120 -7.15 21.48 16.26
C SER A 120 -7.58 20.78 14.99
N THR A 121 -8.83 20.32 14.96
CA THR A 121 -9.46 19.74 13.77
C THR A 121 -9.30 20.62 12.54
N GLN A 122 -9.52 21.93 12.70
CA GLN A 122 -9.44 22.87 11.58
C GLN A 122 -8.03 23.00 11.03
N LEU A 123 -7.01 23.08 11.90
CA LEU A 123 -5.62 23.17 11.47
C LEU A 123 -5.12 21.86 10.85
N VAL A 124 -5.48 20.71 11.43
CA VAL A 124 -5.13 19.40 10.85
C VAL A 124 -5.79 19.23 9.47
N ALA A 125 -7.04 19.67 9.28
CA ALA A 125 -7.69 19.64 7.99
C ALA A 125 -6.98 20.51 6.92
N GLN A 126 -6.23 21.53 7.35
CA GLN A 126 -5.40 22.36 6.46
C GLN A 126 -4.01 21.78 6.19
N MET A 127 -3.67 20.61 6.76
CA MET A 127 -2.45 19.87 6.51
C MET A 127 -2.73 18.71 5.53
N PRO A 128 -2.63 18.92 4.19
CA PRO A 128 -3.19 17.99 3.21
C PRO A 128 -2.67 16.56 3.34
N ALA A 129 -1.36 16.38 3.57
CA ALA A 129 -0.75 15.07 3.70
C ALA A 129 -1.25 14.33 4.97
N ILE A 130 -1.29 15.02 6.12
CA ILE A 130 -1.67 14.42 7.40
C ILE A 130 -3.17 14.11 7.41
N SER A 131 -4.01 15.06 6.98
CA SER A 131 -5.45 14.87 6.92
C SER A 131 -5.85 13.73 5.99
N GLU A 132 -5.16 13.60 4.85
CA GLU A 132 -5.43 12.54 3.89
C GLU A 132 -4.94 11.16 4.40
N ILE A 133 -3.81 11.08 5.10
CA ILE A 133 -3.37 9.86 5.78
C ILE A 133 -4.42 9.43 6.82
N ILE A 134 -4.88 10.35 7.68
CA ILE A 134 -5.92 10.06 8.69
C ILE A 134 -7.17 9.52 8.00
N ARG A 135 -7.66 10.20 6.97
CA ARG A 135 -8.86 9.82 6.22
C ARG A 135 -8.73 8.47 5.53
N GLN A 136 -7.63 8.22 4.81
CA GLN A 136 -7.41 6.95 4.11
C GLN A 136 -7.18 5.79 5.07
N PHE A 137 -6.74 6.06 6.29
CA PHE A 137 -6.66 5.05 7.35
C PHE A 137 -8.01 4.78 8.02
N GLY A 138 -9.09 5.41 7.56
CA GLY A 138 -10.44 5.17 8.05
C GLY A 138 -10.75 5.89 9.36
N LEU A 139 -9.96 6.92 9.69
CA LEU A 139 -10.14 7.75 10.89
C LEU A 139 -10.74 9.10 10.50
N ASP A 140 -11.58 9.65 11.36
CA ASP A 140 -11.93 11.07 11.31
C ASP A 140 -11.02 11.88 12.24
N ILE A 141 -10.81 13.15 11.90
CA ILE A 141 -9.86 14.01 12.63
C ILE A 141 -10.29 14.25 14.08
N PRO A 142 -11.59 14.52 14.39
CA PRO A 142 -12.02 14.70 15.80
C PRO A 142 -11.74 13.47 16.67
N THR A 143 -12.12 12.27 16.21
CA THR A 143 -11.84 11.01 16.91
C THR A 143 -10.35 10.79 17.07
N PHE A 144 -9.58 11.03 16.03
CA PHE A 144 -8.12 10.89 16.06
C PHE A 144 -7.45 11.84 17.06
N LEU A 145 -7.93 13.08 17.20
CA LEU A 145 -7.41 14.03 18.19
C LEU A 145 -7.86 13.71 19.63
N GLY A 146 -8.74 12.73 19.83
CA GLY A 146 -9.26 12.35 21.15
C GLY A 146 -10.42 13.23 21.62
N LEU A 147 -11.04 13.99 20.73
CA LEU A 147 -12.21 14.83 21.04
C LEU A 147 -13.50 14.00 21.20
N GLU A 148 -13.51 12.76 20.68
CA GLU A 148 -14.63 11.82 20.75
C GLU A 148 -14.13 10.45 21.26
N PRO A 149 -13.81 10.32 22.55
CA PRO A 149 -13.19 9.09 23.10
C PRO A 149 -14.08 7.87 22.99
N GLU A 150 -15.40 8.02 23.03
CA GLU A 150 -16.34 6.89 22.87
C GLU A 150 -16.28 6.26 21.49
N ARG A 151 -16.10 7.06 20.44
CA ARG A 151 -15.89 6.56 19.07
C ARG A 151 -14.54 5.90 18.91
N PHE A 152 -13.51 6.43 19.57
CA PHE A 152 -12.18 5.84 19.53
C PHE A 152 -12.17 4.42 20.11
N LEU A 153 -12.93 4.16 21.18
CA LEU A 153 -13.07 2.83 21.79
C LEU A 153 -13.83 1.83 20.90
N GLN A 154 -14.60 2.31 19.94
CA GLN A 154 -15.33 1.48 18.97
C GLN A 154 -14.50 1.18 17.70
N LEU A 155 -13.34 1.82 17.53
CA LEU A 155 -12.46 1.53 16.40
C LEU A 155 -11.90 0.12 16.57
N GLU A 156 -12.04 -0.67 15.49
CA GLU A 156 -11.45 -2.01 15.48
C GLU A 156 -9.92 -1.91 15.68
N PRO A 157 -9.33 -2.70 16.58
CA PRO A 157 -7.88 -2.71 16.82
C PRO A 157 -7.05 -3.03 15.57
N ALA A 158 -7.70 -3.52 14.53
CA ALA A 158 -7.12 -3.94 13.25
C ALA A 158 -7.10 -2.84 12.18
N LEU A 159 -7.22 -1.55 12.55
CA LEU A 159 -7.11 -0.45 11.59
C LEU A 159 -5.69 -0.35 11.03
N LEU A 160 -5.46 -1.15 9.98
CA LEU A 160 -4.27 -1.10 9.13
C LEU A 160 -4.73 -0.65 7.74
N ASN A 161 -4.07 0.35 7.18
CA ASN A 161 -4.47 0.85 5.87
C ASN A 161 -3.28 1.43 5.10
N ILE A 162 -3.56 1.87 3.88
CA ILE A 162 -2.61 2.52 3.00
C ILE A 162 -3.06 3.93 2.67
N PHE A 163 -2.09 4.79 2.42
CA PHE A 163 -2.21 6.10 1.78
C PHE A 163 -1.49 6.02 0.45
N TYR A 164 -2.19 6.22 -0.66
CA TYR A 164 -1.57 6.09 -1.98
C TYR A 164 -1.92 7.26 -2.88
N VAL A 165 -0.86 7.88 -3.40
CA VAL A 165 -0.93 8.96 -4.40
C VAL A 165 -0.21 8.46 -5.66
N PRO A 166 -0.94 8.03 -6.70
CA PRO A 166 -0.36 7.46 -7.92
C PRO A 166 0.40 8.48 -8.77
N ASP A 167 0.04 9.76 -8.67
CA ASP A 167 0.67 10.88 -9.35
C ASP A 167 1.10 11.93 -8.32
N ALA A 168 2.37 11.85 -7.88
CA ALA A 168 2.90 12.73 -6.84
C ALA A 168 3.08 14.18 -7.32
N LYS A 169 3.48 14.36 -8.59
CA LYS A 169 3.72 15.69 -9.17
C LYS A 169 2.41 16.46 -9.30
N GLY A 170 2.35 17.64 -8.68
CA GLY A 170 1.18 18.50 -8.68
C GLY A 170 0.04 18.03 -7.77
N SER A 171 0.25 16.96 -7.00
CA SER A 171 -0.76 16.47 -6.06
C SER A 171 -0.95 17.45 -4.89
N PRO A 172 -2.20 17.84 -4.56
CA PRO A 172 -2.47 18.70 -3.42
C PRO A 172 -2.16 18.03 -2.08
N PHE A 173 -2.07 16.70 -2.04
CA PHE A 173 -1.76 15.93 -0.85
C PHE A 173 -0.26 15.89 -0.51
N ILE A 174 0.61 16.33 -1.42
CA ILE A 174 2.06 16.32 -1.21
C ILE A 174 2.57 17.76 -1.32
N PRO A 175 2.76 18.46 -0.19
CA PRO A 175 3.15 19.88 -0.21
C PRO A 175 4.60 20.13 -0.63
N GLU A 176 5.49 19.13 -0.50
CA GLU A 176 6.94 19.25 -0.75
C GLU A 176 7.28 19.16 -2.26
N GLN A 177 6.53 19.87 -3.15
CA GLN A 177 6.71 19.76 -4.60
C GLN A 177 8.10 20.21 -5.06
N ASP A 178 8.51 21.43 -4.70
CA ASP A 178 9.75 22.05 -5.18
C ASP A 178 11.00 21.51 -4.47
N SER A 179 10.85 21.06 -3.23
CA SER A 179 11.98 20.59 -2.41
C SER A 179 12.24 19.08 -2.51
N LEU A 180 11.24 18.28 -2.87
CA LEU A 180 11.33 16.82 -2.86
C LEU A 180 10.81 16.20 -4.17
N ILE A 181 9.57 16.48 -4.57
CA ILE A 181 8.92 15.75 -5.66
C ILE A 181 9.61 16.00 -7.00
N ILE A 182 9.81 17.26 -7.37
CA ILE A 182 10.39 17.63 -8.65
C ILE A 182 11.90 17.30 -8.72
N PRO A 183 12.74 17.70 -7.75
CA PRO A 183 14.18 17.45 -7.82
C PRO A 183 14.56 15.96 -7.85
N TYR A 184 13.83 15.12 -7.11
CA TYR A 184 14.12 13.69 -7.00
C TYR A 184 13.24 12.82 -7.90
N GLN A 185 12.50 13.44 -8.83
CA GLN A 185 11.66 12.76 -9.82
C GLN A 185 10.68 11.75 -9.20
N ILE A 186 10.07 12.13 -8.07
CA ILE A 186 9.09 11.28 -7.40
C ILE A 186 7.84 11.17 -8.27
N LYS A 187 7.47 9.93 -8.64
CA LYS A 187 6.32 9.64 -9.47
C LYS A 187 5.08 9.28 -8.64
N SER A 188 5.26 8.55 -7.55
CA SER A 188 4.16 8.17 -6.65
C SER A 188 4.60 8.22 -5.18
N VAL A 189 3.62 8.34 -4.27
CA VAL A 189 3.85 8.25 -2.82
C VAL A 189 2.95 7.17 -2.25
N LEU A 190 3.55 6.26 -1.49
CA LEU A 190 2.87 5.19 -0.80
C LEU A 190 3.13 5.29 0.71
N GLY A 191 2.07 5.44 1.48
CA GLY A 191 2.10 5.31 2.93
C GLY A 191 1.37 4.05 3.38
N PHE A 192 1.80 3.42 4.46
CA PHE A 192 1.10 2.32 5.09
C PHE A 192 1.33 2.36 6.60
N GLY A 193 0.33 1.97 7.37
CA GLY A 193 0.39 2.09 8.82
C GLY A 193 -0.92 1.74 9.50
N GLY A 194 -1.10 2.24 10.72
CA GLY A 194 -2.29 1.99 11.52
C GLY A 194 -2.13 2.41 12.97
N LEU A 195 -3.02 1.93 13.82
CA LEU A 195 -2.99 2.22 15.24
C LEU A 195 -2.13 1.19 15.99
N LEU A 196 -1.29 1.69 16.89
CA LEU A 196 -0.60 0.91 17.92
C LEU A 196 -1.54 0.61 19.09
N PRO A 197 -1.18 -0.30 20.02
CA PRO A 197 -1.99 -0.59 21.20
C PRO A 197 -2.31 0.64 22.06
N SER A 198 -1.39 1.60 22.17
CA SER A 198 -1.60 2.89 22.85
C SER A 198 -2.65 3.80 22.20
N GLY A 199 -3.17 3.44 21.02
CA GLY A 199 -3.99 4.31 20.19
C GLY A 199 -3.20 5.35 19.41
N SER A 200 -1.87 5.31 19.46
CA SER A 200 -1.01 6.16 18.64
C SER A 200 -1.03 5.70 17.18
N LEU A 201 -1.13 6.64 16.25
CA LEU A 201 -1.03 6.36 14.83
C LEU A 201 0.44 6.29 14.42
N PHE A 202 0.81 5.26 13.66
CA PHE A 202 2.09 5.21 12.96
C PHE A 202 1.87 5.12 11.45
N ALA A 203 2.81 5.67 10.69
CA ALA A 203 2.81 5.54 9.24
C ALA A 203 4.24 5.47 8.70
N VAL A 204 4.49 4.54 7.79
CA VAL A 204 5.66 4.50 6.92
C VAL A 204 5.28 5.14 5.61
N VAL A 205 6.03 6.14 5.16
CA VAL A 205 5.78 6.87 3.91
C VAL A 205 6.98 6.69 2.98
N MET A 206 6.74 6.16 1.80
CA MET A 206 7.71 5.89 0.74
C MET A 206 7.50 6.86 -0.41
N TYR A 207 8.53 7.59 -0.78
CA TYR A 207 8.55 8.48 -1.94
C TYR A 207 9.23 7.76 -3.10
N LEU A 208 8.44 7.34 -4.09
CA LEU A 208 8.85 6.41 -5.14
C LEU A 208 9.18 7.13 -6.44
N LYS A 209 10.30 6.77 -7.05
CA LYS A 209 10.73 7.21 -8.39
C LYS A 209 9.97 6.48 -9.52
N VAL A 210 9.14 5.51 -9.17
CA VAL A 210 8.34 4.69 -10.09
C VAL A 210 6.85 4.84 -9.78
N LYS A 211 6.00 4.55 -10.77
CA LYS A 211 4.57 4.34 -10.55
C LYS A 211 4.32 2.87 -10.27
N ILE A 212 3.46 2.58 -9.31
CA ILE A 212 3.05 1.22 -8.97
C ILE A 212 1.56 1.03 -9.21
N PRO A 213 1.10 -0.18 -9.53
CA PRO A 213 -0.32 -0.49 -9.61
C PRO A 213 -1.00 -0.37 -8.22
N GLN A 214 -2.30 -0.03 -8.21
CA GLN A 214 -3.10 -0.02 -6.98
C GLN A 214 -3.06 -1.37 -6.24
N SER A 215 -3.07 -2.48 -6.98
CA SER A 215 -2.96 -3.83 -6.41
C SER A 215 -1.64 -4.07 -5.67
N THR A 216 -0.54 -3.50 -6.16
CA THR A 216 0.75 -3.51 -5.46
C THR A 216 0.68 -2.67 -4.19
N ALA A 217 0.14 -1.45 -4.25
CA ALA A 217 -0.02 -0.60 -3.07
C ALA A 217 -0.83 -1.29 -1.97
N GLU A 218 -1.92 -1.99 -2.31
CA GLU A 218 -2.77 -2.71 -1.36
C GLU A 218 -2.05 -3.84 -0.62
N MET A 219 -1.03 -4.46 -1.22
CA MET A 219 -0.22 -5.48 -0.53
C MET A 219 0.55 -4.93 0.67
N PHE A 220 0.86 -3.62 0.68
CA PHE A 220 1.55 -2.97 1.80
C PHE A 220 0.71 -2.86 3.07
N LYS A 221 -0.60 -3.07 2.99
CA LYS A 221 -1.46 -3.23 4.17
C LYS A 221 -0.99 -4.41 5.05
N ASN A 222 -0.51 -5.49 4.44
CA ASN A 222 0.05 -6.63 5.16
C ASN A 222 1.40 -6.29 5.81
N LEU A 223 2.21 -5.46 5.15
CA LEU A 223 3.47 -4.99 5.71
C LEU A 223 3.24 -4.05 6.90
N ALA A 224 2.15 -3.28 6.90
CA ALA A 224 1.77 -2.45 8.05
C ALA A 224 1.61 -3.28 9.33
N LEU A 225 1.00 -4.48 9.25
CA LEU A 225 0.89 -5.38 10.41
C LEU A 225 2.26 -5.85 10.91
N SER A 226 3.18 -6.15 10.00
CA SER A 226 4.54 -6.57 10.37
C SER A 226 5.33 -5.46 11.05
N VAL A 227 5.18 -4.22 10.57
CA VAL A 227 5.76 -3.03 11.22
C VAL A 227 5.10 -2.79 12.58
N LYS A 228 3.76 -2.83 12.67
CA LYS A 228 3.03 -2.73 13.95
C LYS A 228 3.60 -3.69 14.98
N ASN A 229 3.76 -4.97 14.63
CA ASN A 229 4.30 -5.98 15.52
C ASN A 229 5.73 -5.67 16.00
N SER A 230 6.57 -5.09 15.15
CA SER A 230 7.93 -4.68 15.51
C SER A 230 7.96 -3.47 16.43
N LEU A 231 7.01 -2.55 16.30
CA LEU A 231 6.97 -1.32 17.11
C LEU A 231 6.24 -1.50 18.44
N SER A 232 5.27 -2.41 18.48
CA SER A 232 4.38 -2.58 19.64
C SER A 232 5.10 -2.94 20.94
N ALA A 233 6.24 -3.64 20.85
CA ALA A 233 7.04 -4.00 22.03
C ALA A 233 7.61 -2.77 22.77
N TYR A 234 7.69 -1.63 22.08
CA TYR A 234 8.26 -0.37 22.60
C TYR A 234 7.19 0.69 22.86
N ASP A 235 5.92 0.39 22.53
CA ASP A 235 4.83 1.33 22.68
C ASP A 235 4.63 1.64 24.18
N GLU A 236 4.54 2.93 24.54
CA GLU A 236 4.44 3.45 25.91
C GLU A 236 5.68 3.30 26.83
N LYS A 237 6.79 2.66 26.37
CA LYS A 237 7.91 2.38 27.29
C LYS A 237 9.26 2.93 26.86
N SER A 238 9.69 2.64 25.65
CA SER A 238 11.05 2.92 25.18
C SER A 238 11.00 3.46 23.75
N VAL A 239 10.35 4.61 23.58
CA VAL A 239 10.13 5.16 22.23
C VAL A 239 11.41 5.77 21.68
N PHE A 240 12.06 6.65 22.44
CA PHE A 240 13.28 7.33 22.02
C PHE A 240 14.53 6.64 22.56
N GLU A 241 15.65 6.82 21.89
CA GLU A 241 16.94 6.35 22.41
C GLU A 241 17.29 7.10 23.70
N PRO A 242 17.69 6.39 24.77
CA PRO A 242 18.07 7.05 26.00
C PRO A 242 19.29 7.95 25.77
N THR A 243 19.17 9.21 26.11
CA THR A 243 20.30 10.15 26.14
C THR A 243 21.41 9.59 27.06
N GLU A 244 22.69 9.84 26.79
CA GLU A 244 23.82 9.27 27.56
C GLU A 244 23.71 9.45 29.08
N THR A 245 23.03 10.49 29.54
CA THR A 245 22.74 10.76 30.97
C THR A 245 21.71 9.77 31.55
N ALA A 246 20.85 9.16 30.77
CA ALA A 246 19.78 8.26 31.24
C ALA A 246 20.20 6.78 31.25
N LYS A 247 21.33 6.43 30.61
CA LYS A 247 21.83 5.03 30.52
C LYS A 247 22.15 4.42 31.90
N ASN A 248 22.32 5.22 32.94
CA ASN A 248 22.66 4.74 34.30
C ASN A 248 21.44 4.43 35.20
N ILE A 249 20.21 4.62 34.74
CA ILE A 249 19.00 4.44 35.56
C ILE A 249 18.11 3.26 35.14
N VAL A 250 18.34 2.68 33.93
CA VAL A 250 17.46 1.63 33.40
C VAL A 250 18.04 0.24 33.64
N ILE A 251 18.24 -0.13 34.91
CA ILE A 251 18.34 -1.54 35.29
C ILE A 251 17.30 -1.78 36.38
N ASN A 252 16.06 -1.95 36.04
CA ASN A 252 15.03 -2.70 36.78
C ASN A 252 13.63 -2.33 36.27
N ASN A 253 13.21 -2.84 35.16
CA ASN A 253 11.78 -3.03 34.93
C ASN A 253 11.59 -4.39 34.23
N ASN A 254 11.39 -5.39 35.05
CA ASN A 254 10.81 -6.66 34.59
C ASN A 254 9.37 -6.38 34.15
N VAL A 255 9.18 -6.15 32.88
CA VAL A 255 7.86 -6.32 32.22
C VAL A 255 7.49 -7.77 32.46
N SER A 256 6.37 -8.04 33.12
CA SER A 256 5.97 -9.40 33.41
C SER A 256 5.87 -10.14 32.06
N GLU A 257 6.55 -11.27 31.93
CA GLU A 257 6.54 -12.14 30.74
C GLU A 257 5.10 -12.42 30.25
N ASN A 258 4.14 -12.42 31.14
CA ASN A 258 2.73 -12.61 30.86
C ASN A 258 2.12 -11.49 29.99
N GLN A 259 2.45 -10.22 30.23
CA GLN A 259 1.94 -9.12 29.39
C GLN A 259 2.51 -9.16 27.97
N LEU A 260 3.78 -9.59 27.84
CA LEU A 260 4.40 -9.77 26.53
C LEU A 260 3.77 -10.95 25.77
N LEU A 261 3.44 -12.05 26.48
CA LEU A 261 2.76 -13.21 25.91
C LEU A 261 1.32 -12.90 25.51
N GLU A 262 0.55 -12.23 26.35
CA GLU A 262 -0.82 -11.79 26.02
C GLU A 262 -0.83 -10.89 24.78
N PHE A 263 0.12 -9.98 24.68
CA PHE A 263 0.29 -9.11 23.52
C PHE A 263 0.67 -9.90 22.26
N GLN A 264 1.59 -10.88 22.37
CA GLN A 264 1.97 -11.73 21.24
C GLN A 264 0.80 -12.61 20.77
N VAL A 265 0.00 -13.14 21.68
CA VAL A 265 -1.21 -13.92 21.36
C VAL A 265 -2.25 -13.04 20.66
N GLY A 266 -2.49 -11.83 21.14
CA GLY A 266 -3.37 -10.86 20.49
C GLY A 266 -2.94 -10.55 19.05
N ASN A 267 -1.65 -10.34 18.83
CA ASN A 267 -1.11 -10.09 17.50
C ASN A 267 -1.20 -11.31 16.56
N LEU A 268 -1.03 -12.53 17.11
CA LEU A 268 -1.19 -13.76 16.33
C LEU A 268 -2.63 -14.00 15.92
N ILE A 269 -3.59 -13.71 16.79
CA ILE A 269 -5.03 -13.79 16.49
C ILE A 269 -5.37 -12.80 15.36
N GLN A 270 -4.92 -11.55 15.44
CA GLN A 270 -5.13 -10.55 14.37
C GLN A 270 -4.48 -10.98 13.04
N LEU A 271 -3.32 -11.63 13.09
CA LEU A 271 -2.65 -12.18 11.90
C LEU A 271 -3.46 -13.30 11.25
N LEU A 272 -4.06 -14.17 12.05
CA LEU A 272 -4.92 -15.26 11.57
C LEU A 272 -6.19 -14.70 10.93
N GLU A 273 -6.89 -13.80 11.61
CA GLU A 273 -8.10 -13.15 11.10
C GLU A 273 -7.83 -12.43 9.77
N PHE A 274 -6.72 -11.71 9.70
CA PHE A 274 -6.31 -11.02 8.48
C PHE A 274 -5.98 -12.00 7.35
N SER A 275 -5.25 -13.07 7.64
CA SER A 275 -4.92 -14.14 6.68
C SER A 275 -6.18 -14.84 6.16
N GLU A 276 -7.14 -15.11 7.04
CA GLU A 276 -8.43 -15.70 6.67
C GLU A 276 -9.25 -14.77 5.77
N GLN A 277 -9.31 -13.47 6.11
CA GLN A 277 -10.00 -12.48 5.27
C GLN A 277 -9.35 -12.36 3.88
N GLU A 278 -8.02 -12.39 3.81
CA GLU A 278 -7.33 -12.31 2.52
C GLU A 278 -7.54 -13.59 1.69
N MET A 279 -7.54 -14.77 2.32
CA MET A 279 -7.90 -16.02 1.64
C MET A 279 -9.34 -15.98 1.11
N LEU A 280 -10.30 -15.46 1.88
CA LEU A 280 -11.68 -15.29 1.43
C LEU A 280 -11.79 -14.32 0.25
N ARG A 281 -11.03 -13.21 0.26
CA ARG A 281 -10.98 -12.27 -0.87
C ARG A 281 -10.36 -12.90 -2.12
N GLN A 282 -9.29 -13.68 -1.96
CA GLN A 282 -8.67 -14.40 -3.08
C GLN A 282 -9.62 -15.47 -3.63
N ALA A 283 -10.25 -16.25 -2.77
CA ALA A 283 -11.26 -17.23 -3.16
C ALA A 283 -12.40 -16.57 -3.97
N ALA A 284 -12.90 -15.42 -3.52
CA ALA A 284 -13.93 -14.66 -4.24
C ALA A 284 -13.44 -14.14 -5.61
N ARG A 285 -12.17 -13.73 -5.73
CA ARG A 285 -11.56 -13.34 -7.02
C ARG A 285 -11.45 -14.55 -7.96
N PHE A 286 -10.98 -15.68 -7.46
CA PHE A 286 -10.91 -16.92 -8.24
C PHE A 286 -12.29 -17.37 -8.71
N GLN A 287 -13.30 -17.33 -7.83
CA GLN A 287 -14.66 -17.69 -8.21
C GLN A 287 -15.20 -16.81 -9.35
N ARG A 288 -15.01 -15.49 -9.28
CA ARG A 288 -15.39 -14.56 -10.36
C ARG A 288 -14.70 -14.88 -11.68
N THR A 289 -13.41 -15.27 -11.62
CA THR A 289 -12.63 -15.63 -12.81
C THR A 289 -13.15 -16.94 -13.41
N ILE A 290 -13.46 -17.92 -12.56
CA ILE A 290 -14.06 -19.21 -12.98
C ILE A 290 -15.41 -18.95 -13.64
N ASP A 291 -16.28 -18.14 -13.04
CA ASP A 291 -17.61 -17.82 -13.58
C ASP A 291 -17.48 -17.11 -14.95
N LYS A 292 -16.50 -16.22 -15.10
CA LYS A 292 -16.21 -15.56 -16.38
C LYS A 292 -15.76 -16.54 -17.46
N LEU A 293 -14.81 -17.42 -17.12
CA LEU A 293 -14.32 -18.44 -18.02
C LEU A 293 -15.41 -19.44 -18.42
N GLN A 294 -16.26 -19.84 -17.50
CA GLN A 294 -17.39 -20.72 -17.81
C GLN A 294 -18.36 -20.06 -18.80
N ARG A 295 -18.66 -18.77 -18.66
CA ARG A 295 -19.49 -18.02 -19.63
C ARG A 295 -18.81 -17.95 -21.00
N GLU A 296 -17.51 -17.66 -21.06
CA GLU A 296 -16.77 -17.63 -22.31
C GLU A 296 -16.74 -19.00 -23.01
N ILE A 297 -16.61 -20.10 -22.27
CA ILE A 297 -16.67 -21.48 -22.79
C ILE A 297 -18.08 -21.77 -23.34
N ALA A 298 -19.13 -21.41 -22.60
CA ALA A 298 -20.49 -21.59 -23.07
C ALA A 298 -20.78 -20.80 -24.37
N ASP A 299 -20.35 -19.54 -24.42
CA ASP A 299 -20.48 -18.69 -25.61
C ASP A 299 -19.71 -19.24 -26.83
N ARG A 300 -18.50 -19.75 -26.62
CA ARG A 300 -17.72 -20.41 -27.68
C ARG A 300 -18.41 -21.65 -28.19
N LYS A 301 -18.91 -22.50 -27.27
CA LYS A 301 -19.63 -23.72 -27.65
C LYS A 301 -20.87 -23.42 -28.48
N ASN A 302 -21.68 -22.44 -28.06
CA ASN A 302 -22.86 -22.01 -28.80
C ASN A 302 -22.50 -21.48 -30.21
N LYS A 303 -21.40 -20.71 -30.33
CA LYS A 303 -20.89 -20.23 -31.63
C LYS A 303 -20.40 -21.39 -32.53
N GLU A 304 -19.71 -22.38 -31.95
CA GLU A 304 -19.29 -23.58 -32.70
C GLU A 304 -20.50 -24.40 -33.17
N GLU A 305 -21.51 -24.61 -32.36
CA GLU A 305 -22.74 -25.31 -32.71
C GLU A 305 -23.50 -24.57 -33.84
N ALA A 306 -23.62 -23.23 -33.69
CA ALA A 306 -24.21 -22.39 -34.72
C ALA A 306 -23.44 -22.45 -36.06
N LEU A 307 -22.09 -22.47 -36.00
CA LEU A 307 -21.25 -22.58 -37.19
C LEU A 307 -21.42 -23.97 -37.86
N LYS A 308 -21.45 -25.06 -37.08
CA LYS A 308 -21.72 -26.41 -37.59
C LYS A 308 -23.08 -26.49 -38.25
N ALA A 309 -24.14 -25.97 -37.61
CA ALA A 309 -25.48 -25.93 -38.17
C ALA A 309 -25.57 -25.11 -39.48
N SER A 310 -24.74 -24.07 -39.64
CA SER A 310 -24.69 -23.28 -40.88
C SER A 310 -23.90 -23.96 -42.00
N GLN A 311 -23.01 -24.92 -41.68
CA GLN A 311 -22.21 -25.66 -42.65
C GLN A 311 -22.92 -26.93 -43.18
N GLU A 312 -23.84 -27.52 -42.41
CA GLU A 312 -24.60 -28.71 -42.82
C GLU A 312 -25.38 -28.54 -44.15
N PRO A 313 -26.06 -27.42 -44.44
CA PRO A 313 -26.73 -27.25 -45.71
C PRO A 313 -25.76 -27.14 -46.92
N PHE A 314 -24.52 -26.69 -46.71
CA PHE A 314 -23.52 -26.57 -47.76
C PHE A 314 -22.90 -27.93 -48.14
N THR A 315 -22.75 -28.87 -47.21
CA THR A 315 -22.25 -30.22 -47.50
C THR A 315 -23.30 -31.06 -48.26
N GLY A 316 -24.58 -30.78 -48.09
CA GLY A 316 -25.66 -31.40 -48.85
C GLY A 316 -25.71 -30.97 -50.31
N ILE A 317 -25.23 -29.76 -50.63
CA ILE A 317 -25.22 -29.23 -52.01
C ILE A 317 -24.00 -29.72 -52.80
N VAL A 318 -22.90 -30.03 -52.13
CA VAL A 318 -21.66 -30.49 -52.79
C VAL A 318 -21.71 -32.01 -53.14
N ASN A 319 -22.57 -32.79 -52.49
CA ASN A 319 -22.77 -34.22 -52.79
C ASN A 319 -23.95 -34.45 -53.74
N ILE A 320 -23.99 -33.78 -54.89
CA ILE A 320 -24.84 -34.23 -55.99
C ILE A 320 -24.15 -35.46 -56.62
N PRO A 321 -24.83 -36.64 -56.63
CA PRO A 321 -24.24 -37.81 -57.27
C PRO A 321 -23.95 -37.52 -58.71
N GLN A 322 -22.76 -37.88 -59.21
CA GLN A 322 -22.29 -37.73 -60.56
C GLN A 322 -23.07 -38.62 -61.58
N ASP A 323 -24.14 -39.28 -61.20
CA ASP A 323 -24.82 -40.28 -62.00
C ASP A 323 -25.91 -39.77 -62.95
N ASN A 324 -26.06 -38.43 -63.07
CA ASN A 324 -27.02 -37.87 -64.04
C ASN A 324 -26.38 -36.89 -65.03
N ILE A 325 -25.19 -37.22 -65.54
CA ILE A 325 -24.66 -36.57 -66.74
C ILE A 325 -25.11 -37.38 -67.95
N TYR A 326 -26.24 -37.03 -68.51
CA TYR A 326 -26.59 -37.53 -69.90
C TYR A 326 -25.55 -36.95 -70.84
N PRO A 327 -24.99 -37.80 -71.72
CA PRO A 327 -24.10 -37.32 -72.83
C PRO A 327 -24.91 -36.48 -73.77
N LEU A 328 -24.61 -35.19 -73.85
CA LEU A 328 -25.14 -34.31 -74.90
C LEU A 328 -24.56 -34.78 -76.24
N ASP A 329 -25.47 -35.17 -77.09
CA ASP A 329 -25.23 -35.60 -78.49
C ASP A 329 -24.48 -34.48 -79.26
N LYS A 330 -23.43 -34.88 -79.94
CA LYS A 330 -22.48 -33.98 -80.60
C LYS A 330 -22.99 -33.46 -81.92
N ASN A 331 -24.27 -33.27 -82.16
CA ASN A 331 -24.77 -32.75 -83.42
C ASN A 331 -25.99 -31.84 -83.23
N GLN A 332 -25.78 -30.63 -82.67
CA GLN A 332 -26.61 -29.50 -83.06
C GLN A 332 -25.90 -28.17 -82.72
N GLY A 333 -25.71 -27.47 -83.76
CA GLY A 333 -24.95 -26.31 -84.03
C GLY A 333 -25.07 -25.14 -83.10
N SER A 334 -23.97 -24.48 -83.01
CA SER A 334 -23.84 -23.10 -82.70
C SER A 334 -24.93 -22.23 -83.25
N GLN A 335 -25.77 -21.66 -82.44
CA GLN A 335 -26.36 -20.32 -82.73
C GLN A 335 -26.95 -19.68 -81.44
N ARG A 336 -26.41 -18.52 -81.22
CA ARG A 336 -27.05 -17.37 -80.57
C ARG A 336 -27.35 -17.49 -79.04
N PHE A 337 -26.61 -16.73 -78.24
CA PHE A 337 -27.21 -15.60 -77.58
C PHE A 337 -26.09 -14.62 -77.15
N ASN A 338 -25.90 -13.66 -78.02
CA ASN A 338 -25.45 -12.31 -77.66
C ASN A 338 -26.70 -11.43 -77.60
N GLN A 339 -26.71 -10.44 -76.74
CA GLN A 339 -27.64 -9.32 -76.46
C GLN A 339 -28.55 -9.61 -75.28
N GLY A 340 -28.54 -8.75 -74.33
CA GLY A 340 -28.76 -7.37 -74.12
C GLY A 340 -28.58 -7.02 -72.66
N GLU A 341 -27.78 -6.03 -72.47
CA GLU A 341 -28.20 -4.66 -72.05
C GLU A 341 -28.77 -4.59 -70.63
N GLU A 342 -27.99 -3.97 -69.72
CA GLU A 342 -28.08 -2.52 -69.34
C GLU A 342 -29.47 -2.05 -68.93
N GLN A 343 -29.40 -1.34 -67.79
CA GLN A 343 -30.36 -0.39 -67.17
C GLN A 343 -31.30 -1.05 -66.15
N ILE A 344 -31.34 -0.65 -64.88
CA ILE A 344 -31.22 0.66 -64.19
C ILE A 344 -30.66 0.43 -62.79
#